data_d8316a107e76d1963acc74bfe8072283
#
_entry.id   d8316a107e76d1963acc74bfe8072283
#
_cell.length_a   1.000
_cell.length_b   1.000
_cell.length_c   1.000
_cell.angle_alpha   90.00
_cell.angle_beta   90.00
_cell.angle_gamma   90.00
#
_symmetry.space_group_name_H-M   'P 1'
#
loop_
_entity.id
_entity.type
_entity.pdbx_description
1 polymer ?
#
loop_
_entity_poly.entity_id
_entity_poly.type
_entity_poly.pdbx_seq_one_letter_code
_entity_poly.pdbx_strand_id
1 'polypeptide(L)'
;LISNAFLAQRISSINTISALCEATGAKIKDVSLAVGMDRRIGKYFLNSGPGFGGSCFKKDISNLVYISNHYGLFEVAEYWQKVLDINYWQQRRFVELIVKTMFGTISSKTIAILGFSFKANTNDTRESPAIYICRKLIEEGAFLKIYDPKVKEDCISEELSPYSYTDDVLSKSNYQKLIYS
;
A
#
# COMPACT_ATOMS: atom_id res chain seq x y z
N LEU A 1 -11.72 -2.04 -17.47
CA LEU A 1 -12.48 -1.96 -16.21
C LEU A 1 -12.48 -3.32 -15.50
N ILE A 2 -13.16 -4.34 -16.00
CA ILE A 2 -13.36 -5.64 -15.29
C ILE A 2 -12.02 -6.33 -14.97
N SER A 3 -11.10 -6.43 -15.93
CA SER A 3 -9.77 -7.06 -15.68
C SER A 3 -9.02 -6.38 -14.53
N ASN A 4 -9.05 -5.05 -14.47
CA ASN A 4 -8.41 -4.29 -13.38
C ASN A 4 -9.09 -4.55 -12.03
N ALA A 5 -10.43 -4.68 -12.01
CA ALA A 5 -11.17 -5.01 -10.79
C ALA A 5 -10.77 -6.41 -10.26
N PHE A 6 -10.67 -7.42 -11.13
CA PHE A 6 -10.21 -8.76 -10.75
C PHE A 6 -8.76 -8.76 -10.26
N LEU A 7 -7.85 -8.00 -10.89
CA LEU A 7 -6.46 -7.90 -10.43
C LEU A 7 -6.37 -7.25 -9.04
N ALA A 8 -7.10 -6.18 -8.82
CA ALA A 8 -7.16 -5.52 -7.51
C ALA A 8 -7.78 -6.43 -6.44
N GLN A 9 -8.85 -7.16 -6.78
CA GLN A 9 -9.47 -8.15 -5.90
C GLN A 9 -8.47 -9.24 -5.48
N ARG A 10 -7.60 -9.72 -6.38
CA ARG A 10 -6.55 -10.67 -6.03
C ARG A 10 -5.57 -10.11 -4.99
N ILE A 11 -5.15 -8.85 -5.15
CA ILE A 11 -4.26 -8.20 -4.19
C ILE A 11 -4.96 -8.03 -2.83
N SER A 12 -6.21 -7.57 -2.81
CA SER A 12 -6.97 -7.47 -1.57
C SER A 12 -7.13 -8.84 -0.90
N SER A 13 -7.44 -9.88 -1.67
CA SER A 13 -7.58 -11.24 -1.15
C SER A 13 -6.29 -11.75 -0.52
N ILE A 14 -5.13 -11.64 -1.20
CA ILE A 14 -3.88 -12.14 -0.62
C ILE A 14 -3.45 -11.32 0.60
N ASN A 15 -3.81 -10.04 0.69
CA ASN A 15 -3.57 -9.21 1.84
C ASN A 15 -4.40 -9.65 3.07
N THR A 16 -5.64 -10.09 2.90
CA THR A 16 -6.42 -10.69 4.00
C THR A 16 -5.78 -11.98 4.50
N ILE A 17 -5.29 -12.82 3.59
CA ILE A 17 -4.58 -14.06 3.95
C ILE A 17 -3.26 -13.75 4.66
N SER A 18 -2.55 -12.68 4.28
CA SER A 18 -1.32 -12.28 4.98
C SER A 18 -1.58 -11.94 6.46
N ALA A 19 -2.70 -11.29 6.75
CA ALA A 19 -3.09 -10.99 8.12
C ALA A 19 -3.40 -12.26 8.93
N LEU A 20 -4.06 -13.24 8.32
CA LEU A 20 -4.31 -14.54 8.92
C LEU A 20 -3.00 -15.31 9.17
N CYS A 21 -2.07 -15.27 8.21
CA CYS A 21 -0.76 -15.88 8.36
C CYS A 21 0.01 -15.29 9.55
N GLU A 22 0.00 -13.96 9.70
CA GLU A 22 0.64 -13.31 10.85
C GLU A 22 0.02 -13.71 12.19
N ALA A 23 -1.32 -13.86 12.25
CA ALA A 23 -2.03 -14.27 13.45
C ALA A 23 -1.76 -15.74 13.82
N THR A 24 -1.45 -16.60 12.86
CA THR A 24 -1.26 -18.04 13.04
C THR A 24 0.20 -18.47 13.02
N GLY A 25 1.14 -17.57 12.72
CA GLY A 25 2.56 -17.87 12.54
C GLY A 25 2.91 -18.52 11.21
N ALA A 26 1.96 -18.60 10.26
CA ALA A 26 2.22 -19.11 8.91
C ALA A 26 3.01 -18.08 8.06
N LYS A 27 3.70 -18.57 7.03
CA LYS A 27 4.48 -17.71 6.11
C LYS A 27 3.67 -17.42 4.87
N ILE A 28 3.27 -16.16 4.68
CA ILE A 28 2.49 -15.75 3.50
C ILE A 28 3.18 -16.08 2.17
N LYS A 29 4.51 -16.05 2.10
CA LYS A 29 5.26 -16.42 0.89
C LYS A 29 5.00 -17.86 0.47
N ASP A 30 4.97 -18.78 1.43
CA ASP A 30 4.74 -20.21 1.17
C ASP A 30 3.30 -20.44 0.73
N VAL A 31 2.34 -19.75 1.39
CA VAL A 31 0.92 -19.80 1.02
C VAL A 31 0.70 -19.24 -0.38
N SER A 32 1.26 -18.07 -0.70
CA SER A 32 1.16 -17.44 -2.03
C SER A 32 1.75 -18.35 -3.13
N LEU A 33 2.88 -19.00 -2.85
CA LEU A 33 3.50 -19.94 -3.78
C LEU A 33 2.60 -21.14 -4.03
N ALA A 34 2.09 -21.78 -2.97
CA ALA A 34 1.21 -22.94 -3.06
C ALA A 34 -0.09 -22.64 -3.83
N VAL A 35 -0.73 -21.52 -3.49
CA VAL A 35 -1.95 -21.05 -4.20
C VAL A 35 -1.65 -20.75 -5.67
N GLY A 36 -0.50 -20.13 -5.95
CA GLY A 36 -0.08 -19.79 -7.32
C GLY A 36 0.28 -20.99 -8.20
N MET A 37 0.53 -22.19 -7.63
CA MET A 37 0.77 -23.42 -8.36
C MET A 37 -0.51 -24.01 -8.97
N ASP A 38 -1.67 -23.68 -8.44
CA ASP A 38 -2.94 -24.06 -9.07
C ASP A 38 -3.11 -23.30 -10.39
N ARG A 39 -3.17 -24.04 -11.50
CA ARG A 39 -3.27 -23.48 -12.87
C ARG A 39 -4.50 -22.59 -13.07
N ARG A 40 -5.58 -22.83 -12.34
CA ARG A 40 -6.82 -22.04 -12.40
C ARG A 40 -6.65 -20.68 -11.77
N ILE A 41 -5.71 -20.53 -10.83
CA ILE A 41 -5.39 -19.30 -10.13
C ILE A 41 -4.18 -18.62 -10.76
N GLY A 42 -3.06 -19.32 -10.90
CA GLY A 42 -1.81 -18.80 -11.42
C GLY A 42 -1.09 -17.86 -10.44
N LYS A 43 0.19 -17.62 -10.68
CA LYS A 43 1.13 -17.00 -9.74
C LYS A 43 1.10 -15.47 -9.65
N TYR A 44 0.43 -14.79 -10.57
CA TYR A 44 0.47 -13.34 -10.66
C TYR A 44 -0.51 -12.65 -9.69
N PHE A 45 -0.16 -11.47 -9.20
CA PHE A 45 -0.96 -10.65 -8.27
C PHE A 45 -1.28 -11.35 -6.94
N LEU A 46 -0.38 -12.21 -6.46
CA LEU A 46 -0.47 -12.89 -5.17
C LEU A 46 0.64 -12.44 -4.18
N ASN A 47 1.32 -11.34 -4.45
CA ASN A 47 2.26 -10.76 -3.49
C ASN A 47 1.51 -9.86 -2.50
N SER A 48 1.61 -10.20 -1.22
CA SER A 48 1.09 -9.34 -0.15
C SER A 48 1.97 -8.08 0.02
N GLY A 49 1.36 -7.00 0.45
CA GLY A 49 2.02 -5.72 0.67
C GLY A 49 1.11 -4.72 1.37
N PRO A 50 1.51 -3.45 1.44
CA PRO A 50 0.72 -2.42 2.13
C PRO A 50 -0.59 -2.02 1.41
N GLY A 51 -0.86 -2.57 0.26
CA GLY A 51 -2.02 -2.27 -0.57
C GLY A 51 -1.63 -1.99 -2.03
N PHE A 52 -2.63 -1.81 -2.88
CA PHE A 52 -2.43 -1.37 -4.25
C PHE A 52 -2.65 0.14 -4.39
N GLY A 53 -2.01 0.73 -5.38
CA GLY A 53 -2.15 2.12 -5.80
C GLY A 53 -2.26 2.24 -7.31
N GLY A 54 -1.95 3.42 -7.82
CA GLY A 54 -2.10 3.76 -9.23
C GLY A 54 -3.51 4.22 -9.58
N SER A 55 -3.61 5.01 -10.64
CA SER A 55 -4.87 5.67 -11.04
C SER A 55 -5.97 4.73 -11.55
N CYS A 56 -5.64 3.49 -11.95
CA CYS A 56 -6.58 2.62 -12.65
C CYS A 56 -7.44 1.78 -11.70
N PHE A 57 -6.86 1.10 -10.73
CA PHE A 57 -7.58 0.11 -9.90
C PHE A 57 -8.72 0.73 -9.10
N LYS A 58 -8.44 1.78 -8.35
CA LYS A 58 -9.47 2.50 -7.57
C LYS A 58 -10.57 3.03 -8.47
N LYS A 59 -10.19 3.73 -9.55
CA LYS A 59 -11.14 4.32 -10.50
C LYS A 59 -12.04 3.26 -11.12
N ASP A 60 -11.48 2.14 -11.58
CA ASP A 60 -12.22 1.09 -12.27
C ASP A 60 -13.18 0.38 -11.31
N ILE A 61 -12.76 0.07 -10.08
CA ILE A 61 -13.64 -0.51 -9.06
C ILE A 61 -14.75 0.48 -8.68
N SER A 62 -14.44 1.76 -8.45
CA SER A 62 -15.45 2.77 -8.13
C SER A 62 -16.48 2.91 -9.26
N ASN A 63 -16.06 2.85 -10.52
CA ASN A 63 -16.97 2.84 -11.64
C ASN A 63 -17.86 1.58 -11.66
N LEU A 64 -17.30 0.42 -11.33
CA LEU A 64 -18.06 -0.83 -11.26
C LEU A 64 -19.11 -0.77 -10.13
N VAL A 65 -18.76 -0.23 -8.98
CA VAL A 65 -19.67 0.04 -7.86
C VAL A 65 -20.79 0.99 -8.28
N TYR A 66 -20.44 2.10 -8.94
CA TYR A 66 -21.42 3.07 -9.44
C TYR A 66 -22.40 2.45 -10.43
N ILE A 67 -21.90 1.72 -11.43
CA ILE A 67 -22.73 1.06 -12.44
C ILE A 67 -23.65 0.03 -11.79
N SER A 68 -23.13 -0.78 -10.85
CA SER A 68 -23.94 -1.77 -10.15
C SER A 68 -25.08 -1.12 -9.36
N ASN A 69 -24.83 -0.05 -8.64
CA ASN A 69 -25.86 0.71 -7.94
C ASN A 69 -26.89 1.32 -8.89
N HIS A 70 -26.44 1.86 -10.04
CA HIS A 70 -27.33 2.44 -11.04
C HIS A 70 -28.36 1.42 -11.57
N TYR A 71 -27.95 0.15 -11.70
CA TYR A 71 -28.85 -0.93 -12.12
C TYR A 71 -29.55 -1.65 -10.95
N GLY A 72 -29.47 -1.13 -9.73
CA GLY A 72 -30.12 -1.72 -8.55
C GLY A 72 -29.48 -3.03 -8.05
N LEU A 73 -28.23 -3.31 -8.46
CA LEU A 73 -27.49 -4.51 -8.07
C LEU A 73 -26.64 -4.20 -6.81
N PHE A 74 -27.31 -3.96 -5.68
CA PHE A 74 -26.68 -3.45 -4.47
C PHE A 74 -25.67 -4.44 -3.87
N GLU A 75 -25.95 -5.74 -3.86
CA GLU A 75 -25.04 -6.77 -3.37
C GLU A 75 -23.77 -6.86 -4.24
N VAL A 76 -23.90 -6.65 -5.54
CA VAL A 76 -22.74 -6.60 -6.46
C VAL A 76 -21.91 -5.36 -6.19
N ALA A 77 -22.55 -4.21 -5.98
CA ALA A 77 -21.87 -2.97 -5.63
C ALA A 77 -21.11 -3.11 -4.29
N GLU A 78 -21.77 -3.71 -3.28
CA GLU A 78 -21.15 -3.93 -1.96
C GLU A 78 -19.95 -4.87 -2.07
N TYR A 79 -20.03 -5.95 -2.82
CA TYR A 79 -18.91 -6.87 -3.03
C TYR A 79 -17.67 -6.15 -3.59
N TRP A 80 -17.84 -5.35 -4.64
CA TRP A 80 -16.72 -4.62 -5.23
C TRP A 80 -16.23 -3.47 -4.33
N GLN A 81 -17.11 -2.83 -3.58
CA GLN A 81 -16.71 -1.83 -2.58
C GLN A 81 -15.82 -2.46 -1.52
N LYS A 82 -16.10 -3.70 -1.08
CA LYS A 82 -15.26 -4.41 -0.09
C LYS A 82 -13.83 -4.64 -0.57
N VAL A 83 -13.58 -4.71 -1.88
CA VAL A 83 -12.21 -4.80 -2.42
C VAL A 83 -11.42 -3.53 -2.08
N LEU A 84 -12.04 -2.33 -2.20
CA LEU A 84 -11.43 -1.06 -1.80
C LEU A 84 -11.30 -0.95 -0.27
N ASP A 85 -12.34 -1.32 0.47
CA ASP A 85 -12.35 -1.26 1.93
C ASP A 85 -11.21 -2.09 2.52
N ILE A 86 -10.95 -3.28 2.00
CA ILE A 86 -9.84 -4.15 2.39
C ILE A 86 -8.50 -3.50 2.04
N ASN A 87 -8.39 -2.84 0.89
CA ASN A 87 -7.17 -2.13 0.52
C ASN A 87 -6.84 -1.00 1.53
N TYR A 88 -7.83 -0.21 1.90
CA TYR A 88 -7.65 0.84 2.92
C TYR A 88 -7.41 0.28 4.32
N TRP A 89 -8.09 -0.82 4.68
CA TRP A 89 -7.84 -1.53 5.93
C TRP A 89 -6.39 -2.02 6.00
N GLN A 90 -5.86 -2.59 4.93
CA GLN A 90 -4.47 -3.06 4.88
C GLN A 90 -3.46 -1.91 5.06
N GLN A 91 -3.72 -0.75 4.48
CA GLN A 91 -2.87 0.44 4.69
C GLN A 91 -2.86 0.88 6.16
N ARG A 92 -4.04 0.95 6.80
CA ARG A 92 -4.15 1.28 8.24
C ARG A 92 -3.42 0.25 9.10
N ARG A 93 -3.69 -1.02 8.85
CA ARG A 93 -3.06 -2.14 9.55
C ARG A 93 -1.53 -2.10 9.44
N PHE A 94 -1.00 -1.69 8.29
CA PHE A 94 0.45 -1.57 8.10
C PHE A 94 1.04 -0.47 8.99
N VAL A 95 0.37 0.66 9.14
CA VAL A 95 0.76 1.72 10.09
C VAL A 95 0.71 1.21 11.53
N GLU A 96 -0.40 0.55 11.92
CA GLU A 96 -0.55 -0.04 13.25
C GLU A 96 0.56 -1.04 13.58
N LEU A 97 0.96 -1.84 12.58
CA LEU A 97 2.06 -2.80 12.72
C LEU A 97 3.41 -2.08 12.96
N ILE A 98 3.68 -0.98 12.24
CA ILE A 98 4.88 -0.16 12.46
C ILE A 98 4.87 0.39 13.89
N VAL A 99 3.78 1.02 14.32
CA VAL A 99 3.66 1.60 15.68
C VAL A 99 3.87 0.52 16.75
N LYS A 100 3.23 -0.64 16.59
CA LYS A 100 3.37 -1.78 17.49
C LYS A 100 4.81 -2.29 17.55
N THR A 101 5.47 -2.45 16.40
CA THR A 101 6.86 -2.93 16.30
C THR A 101 7.84 -1.95 16.92
N MET A 102 7.51 -0.66 16.89
CA MET A 102 8.29 0.43 17.48
C MET A 102 7.92 0.69 18.96
N PHE A 103 7.42 -0.33 19.66
CA PHE A 103 7.07 -0.30 21.09
C PHE A 103 5.92 0.66 21.45
N GLY A 104 4.93 0.77 20.59
CA GLY A 104 3.68 1.49 20.85
C GLY A 104 3.73 3.00 20.64
N THR A 105 4.87 3.58 20.29
CA THR A 105 5.00 5.00 19.93
C THR A 105 6.07 5.21 18.87
N ILE A 106 5.81 6.13 17.96
CA ILE A 106 6.77 6.57 16.93
C ILE A 106 7.07 8.05 17.03
N SER A 107 6.46 8.75 17.98
CA SER A 107 6.72 10.17 18.23
C SER A 107 8.20 10.44 18.43
N SER A 108 8.72 11.42 17.71
CA SER A 108 10.15 11.83 17.70
C SER A 108 11.12 10.74 17.21
N LYS A 109 10.63 9.65 16.61
CA LYS A 109 11.51 8.64 16.00
C LYS A 109 11.68 8.90 14.51
N THR A 110 12.88 8.64 13.99
CA THR A 110 13.16 8.72 12.56
C THR A 110 12.90 7.39 11.89
N ILE A 111 12.08 7.41 10.84
CA ILE A 111 11.69 6.23 10.06
C ILE A 111 12.12 6.44 8.61
N ALA A 112 12.87 5.48 8.05
CA ALA A 112 13.24 5.48 6.64
C ALA A 112 12.16 4.81 5.79
N ILE A 113 11.70 5.49 4.74
CA ILE A 113 10.74 4.99 3.76
C ILE A 113 11.50 4.73 2.45
N LEU A 114 11.49 3.48 2.00
CA LEU A 114 12.18 3.05 0.78
C LEU A 114 11.15 2.72 -0.31
N GLY A 115 10.98 3.65 -1.25
CA GLY A 115 9.96 3.62 -2.30
C GLY A 115 8.75 4.48 -1.95
N PHE A 116 8.36 5.33 -2.91
CA PHE A 116 7.23 6.24 -2.77
C PHE A 116 6.23 6.12 -3.93
N SER A 117 6.67 5.65 -5.09
CA SER A 117 5.81 5.32 -6.22
C SER A 117 4.87 4.14 -5.91
N PHE A 118 3.75 4.04 -6.65
CA PHE A 118 2.77 2.97 -6.40
C PHE A 118 3.24 1.57 -6.82
N LYS A 119 4.29 1.48 -7.64
CA LYS A 119 4.96 0.22 -8.04
C LYS A 119 6.39 0.47 -8.48
N ALA A 120 7.17 -0.59 -8.65
CA ALA A 120 8.55 -0.51 -9.14
C ALA A 120 8.63 0.07 -10.56
N ASN A 121 9.78 0.71 -10.86
CA ASN A 121 10.15 1.23 -12.18
C ASN A 121 9.23 2.32 -12.76
N THR A 122 8.56 3.10 -11.93
CA THR A 122 7.77 4.28 -12.32
C THR A 122 8.01 5.44 -11.37
N ASN A 123 7.73 6.65 -11.82
CA ASN A 123 7.66 7.87 -11.00
C ASN A 123 6.22 8.24 -10.61
N ASP A 124 5.25 7.40 -10.92
CA ASP A 124 3.84 7.66 -10.65
C ASP A 124 3.51 7.40 -9.17
N THR A 125 3.12 8.45 -8.47
CA THR A 125 2.77 8.42 -7.04
C THR A 125 1.26 8.33 -6.78
N ARG A 126 0.45 8.43 -7.84
CA ARG A 126 -1.01 8.49 -7.69
C ARG A 126 -1.57 7.28 -6.93
N GLU A 127 -2.33 7.57 -5.88
CA GLU A 127 -2.92 6.54 -4.99
C GLU A 127 -1.88 5.57 -4.40
N SER A 128 -0.61 5.98 -4.30
CA SER A 128 0.42 5.13 -3.68
C SER A 128 0.10 4.88 -2.21
N PRO A 129 0.13 3.62 -1.74
CA PRO A 129 0.01 3.32 -0.32
C PRO A 129 1.06 4.04 0.53
N ALA A 130 2.23 4.33 -0.01
CA ALA A 130 3.29 5.06 0.69
C ALA A 130 2.83 6.44 1.15
N ILE A 131 2.04 7.16 0.34
CA ILE A 131 1.51 8.48 0.70
C ILE A 131 0.64 8.38 1.95
N TYR A 132 -0.31 7.44 1.98
CA TYR A 132 -1.17 7.25 3.15
C TYR A 132 -0.35 6.88 4.40
N ILE A 133 0.59 5.95 4.25
CA ILE A 133 1.45 5.49 5.36
C ILE A 133 2.30 6.65 5.88
N CYS A 134 2.98 7.39 5.01
CA CYS A 134 3.78 8.55 5.40
C CYS A 134 2.92 9.56 6.16
N ARG A 135 1.76 9.93 5.64
CA ARG A 135 0.83 10.87 6.29
C ARG A 135 0.47 10.42 7.70
N LYS A 136 0.13 9.15 7.88
CA LYS A 136 -0.23 8.62 9.21
C LYS A 136 0.94 8.55 10.17
N LEU A 137 2.13 8.17 9.70
CA LEU A 137 3.33 8.19 10.55
C LEU A 137 3.69 9.61 11.00
N ILE A 138 3.45 10.56 10.15
CA ILE A 138 3.61 11.97 10.39
C ILE A 138 2.63 12.47 11.47
N GLU A 139 1.35 12.19 11.30
CA GLU A 139 0.30 12.54 12.27
C GLU A 139 0.62 11.96 13.67
N GLU A 140 1.30 10.83 13.74
CA GLU A 140 1.79 10.20 14.97
C GLU A 140 3.13 10.79 15.49
N GLY A 141 3.63 11.83 14.84
CA GLY A 141 4.83 12.58 15.27
C GLY A 141 6.17 11.96 14.91
N ALA A 142 6.22 11.08 13.91
CA ALA A 142 7.48 10.55 13.40
C ALA A 142 8.19 11.53 12.47
N PHE A 143 9.53 11.48 12.45
CA PHE A 143 10.35 12.11 11.41
C PHE A 143 10.58 11.08 10.29
N LEU A 144 10.33 11.49 9.04
CA LEU A 144 10.50 10.58 7.90
C LEU A 144 11.74 10.95 7.08
N LYS A 145 12.46 9.95 6.62
CA LYS A 145 13.49 10.05 5.59
C LYS A 145 13.06 9.18 4.42
N ILE A 146 12.73 9.82 3.29
CA ILE A 146 12.10 9.16 2.16
C ILE A 146 13.07 9.08 0.99
N TYR A 147 13.19 7.90 0.40
CA TYR A 147 13.97 7.69 -0.80
C TYR A 147 13.18 6.88 -1.85
N ASP A 148 13.12 7.40 -3.06
CA ASP A 148 12.65 6.67 -4.25
C ASP A 148 13.58 6.98 -5.43
N PRO A 149 14.08 5.97 -6.17
CA PRO A 149 15.03 6.20 -7.27
C PRO A 149 14.40 6.85 -8.50
N LYS A 150 13.08 6.94 -8.59
CA LYS A 150 12.33 7.44 -9.74
C LYS A 150 11.47 8.66 -9.45
N VAL A 151 11.04 8.84 -8.21
CA VAL A 151 10.22 9.99 -7.80
C VAL A 151 11.13 11.15 -7.40
N LYS A 152 10.84 12.33 -7.90
CA LYS A 152 11.58 13.55 -7.55
C LYS A 152 11.21 14.02 -6.14
N GLU A 153 12.17 14.67 -5.48
CA GLU A 153 12.01 15.24 -4.14
C GLU A 153 10.85 16.24 -4.07
N ASP A 154 10.73 17.10 -5.07
CA ASP A 154 9.64 18.08 -5.15
C ASP A 154 8.27 17.41 -5.14
N CYS A 155 8.09 16.31 -5.90
CA CYS A 155 6.84 15.56 -5.91
C CYS A 155 6.50 14.95 -4.55
N ILE A 156 7.51 14.43 -3.83
CA ILE A 156 7.31 13.88 -2.48
C ILE A 156 6.90 15.00 -1.52
N SER A 157 7.59 16.13 -1.59
CA SER A 157 7.32 17.30 -0.76
C SER A 157 5.92 17.87 -1.03
N GLU A 158 5.50 17.99 -2.28
CA GLU A 158 4.15 18.43 -2.67
C GLU A 158 3.06 17.51 -2.12
N GLU A 159 3.23 16.20 -2.25
CA GLU A 159 2.27 15.20 -1.76
C GLU A 159 2.12 15.21 -0.23
N LEU A 160 3.16 15.58 0.51
CA LEU A 160 3.18 15.58 1.96
C LEU A 160 3.01 16.99 2.58
N SER A 161 3.16 18.08 1.81
CA SER A 161 3.13 19.46 2.28
C SER A 161 1.88 19.87 3.09
N PRO A 162 0.67 19.32 2.83
CA PRO A 162 -0.51 19.65 3.62
C PRO A 162 -0.43 19.25 5.11
N TYR A 163 0.60 18.46 5.48
CA TYR A 163 0.75 17.88 6.82
C TYR A 163 1.81 18.56 7.68
N SER A 164 2.31 19.73 7.29
CA SER A 164 3.28 20.55 8.05
C SER A 164 4.59 19.82 8.34
N TYR A 165 5.51 19.79 7.37
CA TYR A 165 6.58 18.85 7.45
C TYR A 165 7.97 19.39 7.29
N THR A 166 8.83 18.96 8.17
CA THR A 166 10.27 19.05 8.11
C THR A 166 10.84 17.67 7.77
N ASP A 167 10.61 17.18 6.56
CA ASP A 167 11.19 15.91 6.17
C ASP A 167 12.33 16.10 5.22
N ASP A 168 13.44 15.44 5.57
CA ASP A 168 14.56 15.28 4.65
C ASP A 168 14.22 14.21 3.62
N VAL A 169 14.12 14.58 2.35
CA VAL A 169 14.17 13.62 1.27
C VAL A 169 15.60 13.16 1.07
N LEU A 170 15.83 11.86 1.20
CA LEU A 170 17.20 11.32 1.12
C LEU A 170 17.76 11.46 -0.29
N SER A 171 18.86 12.18 -0.43
CA SER A 171 19.67 12.12 -1.65
C SER A 171 20.28 10.72 -1.83
N LYS A 172 20.59 10.35 -3.07
CA LYS A 172 21.17 9.04 -3.41
C LYS A 172 22.45 8.72 -2.60
N SER A 173 23.24 9.75 -2.25
CA SER A 173 24.44 9.63 -1.43
C SER A 173 24.13 9.33 0.05
N ASN A 174 23.05 9.85 0.59
CA ASN A 174 22.62 9.60 1.96
C ASN A 174 22.01 8.20 2.14
N TYR A 175 21.36 7.67 1.11
CA TYR A 175 20.84 6.30 1.09
C TYR A 175 21.96 5.26 1.24
N GLN A 176 23.08 5.43 0.54
CA GLN A 176 24.24 4.52 0.68
C GLN A 176 24.81 4.52 2.09
N LYS A 177 24.84 5.66 2.78
CA LYS A 177 25.29 5.74 4.19
C LYS A 177 24.36 5.04 5.18
N LEU A 178 23.05 4.97 4.88
CA LEU A 178 22.06 4.34 5.77
C LEU A 178 22.04 2.81 5.68
N ILE A 179 22.42 2.26 4.52
CA ILE A 179 22.48 0.80 4.30
C ILE A 179 23.80 0.18 4.79
N TYR A 180 24.88 0.96 4.83
CA TYR A 180 26.24 0.48 5.17
C TYR A 180 26.78 0.96 6.54
N SER A 181 25.95 1.63 7.33
CA SER A 181 26.25 1.98 8.72
C SER A 181 25.54 1.06 9.71
#